data_16cb1ee8ec18af418644c4e296c1b7ce
#
_entry.id   16cb1ee8ec18af418644c4e296c1b7ce
#
_cell.length_a   1.000
_cell.length_b   1.000
_cell.length_c   1.000
_cell.angle_alpha   90.00
_cell.angle_beta   90.00
_cell.angle_gamma   90.00
#
_symmetry.space_group_name_H-M   'P 1'
#
loop_
_entity.id
_entity.type
_entity.pdbx_description
1 polymer ?
#
loop_
_entity_poly.entity_id
_entity_poly.type
_entity_poly.pdbx_seq_one_letter_code
_entity_poly.pdbx_strand_id
1 'polypeptide(L)'
;MTPASPTPPAFYYLTNFERALAWLGERYDDLFDAHEHAFVRQFATLPQASRALLVRMLMRNGSDFRASKLVYDEIGCTLDAAAPLVALGWVDPAPALTLDALFALSTKAELLRIFPALAAHAGERKADWLERLRPTHDVAQPLDAWCAQPDDRVLRVTVGALCDRLRLMFFGNLHQDWSEFVLSDLGVFQYESVPIAPSSRAFQQRGDVDAYLALQMCRDALEAWPDDRPFDDLIRALDAVDCAQPWLATRRAKLLFALGQACERRADWYAALDAYTRSAWPGSRHRRIRVLERCGRDDDALALALDARGGFESDEERQRVERMLPRLQRRAG
;
A
#
# COMPACT_ATOMS: atom_id res chain seq x y z
N MET A 1 -25.45 -1.31 36.33
CA MET A 1 -24.48 -0.23 36.12
C MET A 1 -23.25 -0.86 35.53
N THR A 2 -23.04 -0.71 34.22
CA THR A 2 -21.81 -1.13 33.57
C THR A 2 -20.69 -0.17 34.03
N PRO A 3 -19.55 -0.67 34.53
CA PRO A 3 -18.45 0.22 34.92
C PRO A 3 -18.01 0.99 33.69
N ALA A 4 -17.91 2.31 33.80
CA ALA A 4 -17.35 3.15 32.76
C ALA A 4 -15.93 2.66 32.49
N SER A 5 -15.64 2.32 31.22
CA SER A 5 -14.28 1.98 30.81
C SER A 5 -13.35 3.14 31.20
N PRO A 6 -12.20 2.89 31.85
CA PRO A 6 -11.29 3.96 32.23
C PRO A 6 -10.84 4.71 30.99
N THR A 7 -10.90 6.03 31.05
CA THR A 7 -10.36 6.87 29.97
C THR A 7 -8.87 6.57 29.82
N PRO A 8 -8.39 6.22 28.62
CA PRO A 8 -6.98 5.90 28.44
C PRO A 8 -6.09 7.12 28.77
N PRO A 9 -4.85 6.91 29.26
CA PRO A 9 -3.90 8.00 29.53
C PRO A 9 -3.69 8.87 28.26
N ALA A 10 -3.45 10.17 28.46
CA ALA A 10 -3.35 11.14 27.35
C ALA A 10 -2.37 10.71 26.23
N PHE A 11 -1.27 10.03 26.57
CA PHE A 11 -0.22 9.58 25.64
C PHE A 11 -0.19 8.07 25.41
N TYR A 12 -1.31 7.35 25.60
CA TYR A 12 -1.34 5.90 25.46
C TYR A 12 -0.83 5.40 24.09
N TYR A 13 -1.20 6.10 23.01
CA TYR A 13 -0.78 5.78 21.64
C TYR A 13 0.74 5.91 21.46
N LEU A 14 1.36 6.93 22.09
CA LEU A 14 2.79 7.12 22.08
C LEU A 14 3.50 5.97 22.84
N THR A 15 3.02 5.66 24.05
CA THR A 15 3.56 4.54 24.84
C THR A 15 3.50 3.22 24.08
N ASN A 16 2.41 2.97 23.37
CA ASN A 16 2.26 1.75 22.58
C ASN A 16 3.18 1.72 21.36
N PHE A 17 3.36 2.86 20.68
CA PHE A 17 4.32 2.98 19.59
C PHE A 17 5.77 2.76 20.08
N GLU A 18 6.14 3.34 21.22
CA GLU A 18 7.45 3.13 21.86
C GLU A 18 7.69 1.67 22.22
N ARG A 19 6.68 0.99 22.78
CA ARG A 19 6.73 -0.45 23.04
C ARG A 19 6.90 -1.27 21.75
N ALA A 20 6.22 -0.88 20.67
CA ALA A 20 6.39 -1.55 19.38
C ALA A 20 7.80 -1.37 18.83
N LEU A 21 8.39 -0.17 18.93
CA LEU A 21 9.78 0.07 18.52
C LEU A 21 10.77 -0.74 19.37
N ALA A 22 10.57 -0.81 20.67
CA ALA A 22 11.41 -1.63 21.58
C ALA A 22 11.31 -3.12 21.21
N TRP A 23 10.08 -3.62 20.98
CA TRP A 23 9.83 -4.99 20.55
C TRP A 23 10.48 -5.32 19.23
N LEU A 24 10.45 -4.39 18.27
CA LEU A 24 11.13 -4.52 16.98
C LEU A 24 12.65 -4.57 17.14
N GLY A 25 13.23 -3.69 17.97
CA GLY A 25 14.65 -3.68 18.26
C GLY A 25 15.13 -4.98 18.92
N GLU A 26 14.31 -5.61 19.79
CA GLU A 26 14.65 -6.92 20.38
C GLU A 26 14.60 -8.09 19.38
N ARG A 27 13.77 -7.99 18.33
CA ARG A 27 13.43 -9.14 17.47
C ARG A 27 13.87 -9.04 16.03
N TYR A 28 14.07 -7.83 15.51
CA TYR A 28 14.35 -7.55 14.11
C TYR A 28 15.53 -6.60 13.91
N ASP A 29 16.35 -6.34 14.95
CA ASP A 29 17.49 -5.44 14.86
C ASP A 29 18.45 -5.82 13.72
N ASP A 30 18.62 -7.12 13.49
CA ASP A 30 19.41 -7.70 12.40
C ASP A 30 18.86 -7.43 11.00
N LEU A 31 17.59 -7.04 10.87
CA LEU A 31 16.95 -6.69 9.62
C LEU A 31 16.85 -5.18 9.38
N PHE A 32 17.15 -4.37 10.38
CA PHE A 32 17.11 -2.91 10.24
C PHE A 32 18.27 -2.42 9.36
N ASP A 33 17.96 -1.47 8.49
CA ASP A 33 18.98 -0.70 7.80
C ASP A 33 19.50 0.46 8.66
N ALA A 34 20.51 1.17 8.15
CA ALA A 34 21.12 2.29 8.87
C ALA A 34 20.12 3.43 9.16
N HIS A 35 19.13 3.65 8.29
CA HIS A 35 18.12 4.70 8.45
C HIS A 35 17.09 4.30 9.52
N GLU A 36 16.68 3.06 9.57
CA GLU A 36 15.76 2.53 10.59
C GLU A 36 16.41 2.56 11.98
N HIS A 37 17.67 2.13 12.08
CA HIS A 37 18.42 2.29 13.32
C HIS A 37 18.57 3.77 13.75
N ALA A 38 18.86 4.67 12.81
CA ALA A 38 18.95 6.10 13.10
C ALA A 38 17.60 6.65 13.56
N PHE A 39 16.50 6.28 12.88
CA PHE A 39 15.15 6.68 13.25
C PHE A 39 14.81 6.29 14.69
N VAL A 40 14.98 5.02 15.04
CA VAL A 40 14.65 4.51 16.39
C VAL A 40 15.45 5.26 17.47
N ARG A 41 16.76 5.46 17.26
CA ARG A 41 17.60 6.22 18.21
C ARG A 41 17.19 7.68 18.33
N GLN A 42 16.99 8.36 17.21
CA GLN A 42 16.63 9.80 17.20
C GLN A 42 15.22 10.02 17.76
N PHE A 43 14.27 9.15 17.43
CA PHE A 43 12.92 9.22 17.95
C PHE A 43 12.90 9.24 19.47
N ALA A 44 13.68 8.40 20.14
CA ALA A 44 13.76 8.34 21.59
C ALA A 44 14.31 9.65 22.25
N THR A 45 15.09 10.45 21.51
CA THR A 45 15.66 11.70 22.01
C THR A 45 14.77 12.94 21.78
N LEU A 46 13.72 12.82 20.97
CA LEU A 46 12.82 13.94 20.67
C LEU A 46 11.97 14.32 21.90
N PRO A 47 11.54 15.60 21.99
CA PRO A 47 10.54 16.04 22.95
C PRO A 47 9.27 15.19 22.86
N GLN A 48 8.63 14.94 24.00
CA GLN A 48 7.41 14.11 24.05
C GLN A 48 6.31 14.62 23.12
N ALA A 49 6.08 15.95 23.06
CA ALA A 49 5.09 16.55 22.17
C ALA A 49 5.38 16.25 20.69
N SER A 50 6.67 16.28 20.28
CA SER A 50 7.09 15.98 18.90
C SER A 50 6.89 14.51 18.57
N ARG A 51 7.27 13.60 19.47
CA ARG A 51 7.03 12.16 19.32
C ARG A 51 5.52 11.86 19.20
N ALA A 52 4.72 12.47 20.09
CA ALA A 52 3.28 12.31 20.10
C ALA A 52 2.64 12.83 18.80
N LEU A 53 3.07 13.99 18.31
CA LEU A 53 2.58 14.54 17.04
C LEU A 53 2.89 13.62 15.86
N LEU A 54 4.12 13.13 15.74
CA LEU A 54 4.49 12.18 14.67
C LEU A 54 3.62 10.94 14.71
N VAL A 55 3.43 10.31 15.88
CA VAL A 55 2.59 9.11 16.01
C VAL A 55 1.13 9.41 15.62
N ARG A 56 0.58 10.57 16.05
CA ARG A 56 -0.77 10.99 15.64
C ARG A 56 -0.89 11.16 14.12
N MET A 57 0.14 11.67 13.46
CA MET A 57 0.16 11.78 11.99
C MET A 57 0.23 10.40 11.33
N LEU A 58 1.08 9.49 11.82
CA LEU A 58 1.22 8.12 11.32
C LEU A 58 -0.03 7.26 11.50
N MET A 59 -0.86 7.57 12.50
CA MET A 59 -2.15 6.89 12.74
C MET A 59 -3.29 7.39 11.82
N ARG A 60 -3.04 8.40 10.99
CA ARG A 60 -4.03 8.96 10.08
C ARG A 60 -3.73 8.55 8.64
N ASN A 61 -4.79 8.52 7.83
CA ASN A 61 -4.63 8.25 6.40
C ASN A 61 -3.97 9.41 5.66
N GLY A 62 -3.05 9.08 4.77
CA GLY A 62 -2.32 10.06 3.95
C GLY A 62 -1.04 10.56 4.61
N SER A 63 -0.32 11.41 3.86
CA SER A 63 0.96 12.00 4.30
C SER A 63 0.85 13.50 4.57
N ASP A 64 -0.16 14.17 3.99
CA ASP A 64 -0.33 15.61 4.02
C ASP A 64 -1.43 16.01 5.02
N PHE A 65 -1.10 16.90 5.95
CA PHE A 65 -2.01 17.30 7.01
C PHE A 65 -2.03 18.82 7.16
N ARG A 66 -3.21 19.39 7.31
CA ARG A 66 -3.34 20.80 7.72
C ARG A 66 -3.00 20.94 9.20
N ALA A 67 -2.13 21.90 9.54
CA ALA A 67 -1.71 22.13 10.92
C ALA A 67 -2.92 22.44 11.83
N SER A 68 -3.91 23.19 11.33
CA SER A 68 -5.16 23.50 12.04
C SER A 68 -6.04 22.26 12.32
N LYS A 69 -5.77 21.11 11.72
CA LYS A 69 -6.46 19.83 11.94
C LYS A 69 -5.69 18.85 12.83
N LEU A 70 -4.50 19.25 13.27
CA LEU A 70 -3.64 18.47 14.17
C LEU A 70 -3.67 19.06 15.59
N VAL A 71 -4.85 19.44 16.05
CA VAL A 71 -5.04 20.03 17.39
C VAL A 71 -5.31 18.92 18.39
N TYR A 72 -4.42 18.80 19.37
CA TYR A 72 -4.48 17.82 20.45
C TYR A 72 -4.08 18.52 21.76
N ASP A 73 -4.96 18.49 22.76
CA ASP A 73 -4.75 19.19 24.03
C ASP A 73 -3.46 18.72 24.73
N GLU A 74 -3.18 17.41 24.63
CA GLU A 74 -1.99 16.80 25.23
C GLU A 74 -0.67 17.19 24.54
N ILE A 75 -0.72 17.64 23.29
CA ILE A 75 0.47 18.04 22.51
C ILE A 75 0.72 19.56 22.63
N GLY A 76 -0.34 20.34 22.72
CA GLY A 76 -0.28 21.79 22.75
C GLY A 76 -0.09 22.39 21.36
N CYS A 77 0.87 23.32 21.19
CA CYS A 77 1.10 23.98 19.91
C CYS A 77 1.67 23.02 18.86
N THR A 78 0.89 22.76 17.82
CA THR A 78 1.27 21.84 16.72
C THR A 78 2.57 22.25 16.03
N LEU A 79 2.77 23.55 15.77
CA LEU A 79 3.96 24.02 15.06
C LEU A 79 5.23 23.91 15.91
N ASP A 80 5.14 24.16 17.22
CA ASP A 80 6.26 23.97 18.15
C ASP A 80 6.63 22.48 18.27
N ALA A 81 5.63 21.60 18.33
CA ALA A 81 5.82 20.16 18.33
C ALA A 81 6.40 19.64 17.00
N ALA A 82 6.07 20.28 15.87
CA ALA A 82 6.59 19.91 14.55
C ALA A 82 8.03 20.39 14.33
N ALA A 83 8.48 21.46 14.96
CA ALA A 83 9.80 22.06 14.68
C ALA A 83 10.98 21.06 14.81
N PRO A 84 11.09 20.23 15.86
CA PRO A 84 12.15 19.19 15.93
C PRO A 84 12.04 18.13 14.83
N LEU A 85 10.83 17.79 14.39
CA LEU A 85 10.59 16.84 13.29
C LEU A 85 11.03 17.43 11.95
N VAL A 86 10.78 18.72 11.74
CA VAL A 86 11.26 19.48 10.57
C VAL A 86 12.79 19.54 10.55
N ALA A 87 13.41 19.81 11.69
CA ALA A 87 14.87 19.85 11.81
C ALA A 87 15.54 18.53 11.45
N LEU A 88 14.88 17.39 11.68
CA LEU A 88 15.34 16.05 11.27
C LEU A 88 14.96 15.70 9.83
N GLY A 89 14.20 16.56 9.14
CA GLY A 89 13.67 16.26 7.81
C GLY A 89 12.56 15.19 7.79
N TRP A 90 11.94 14.87 8.94
CA TRP A 90 10.86 13.89 9.06
C TRP A 90 9.49 14.47 8.75
N VAL A 91 9.39 15.79 8.78
CA VAL A 91 8.23 16.56 8.35
C VAL A 91 8.68 17.69 7.44
N ASP A 92 8.07 17.79 6.28
CA ASP A 92 8.21 18.94 5.38
C ASP A 92 7.14 19.97 5.75
N PRO A 93 7.53 21.21 6.14
CA PRO A 93 6.60 22.25 6.54
C PRO A 93 5.98 23.03 5.37
N ALA A 94 6.44 22.81 4.14
CA ALA A 94 5.97 23.49 2.94
C ALA A 94 6.00 22.58 1.70
N PRO A 95 5.30 21.43 1.73
CA PRO A 95 5.33 20.46 0.66
C PRO A 95 4.72 21.01 -0.63
N ALA A 96 5.30 20.65 -1.77
CA ALA A 96 4.67 20.87 -3.05
C ALA A 96 3.42 19.96 -3.16
N LEU A 97 2.24 20.58 -3.30
CA LEU A 97 0.95 19.92 -3.42
C LEU A 97 0.55 19.80 -4.88
N THR A 98 0.19 18.61 -5.33
CA THR A 98 -0.51 18.41 -6.59
C THR A 98 -1.93 19.00 -6.48
N LEU A 99 -2.60 19.22 -7.61
CA LEU A 99 -3.99 19.65 -7.62
C LEU A 99 -4.89 18.68 -6.82
N ASP A 100 -4.67 17.38 -6.95
CA ASP A 100 -5.39 16.35 -6.17
C ASP A 100 -5.18 16.49 -4.67
N ALA A 101 -3.94 16.68 -4.23
CA ALA A 101 -3.61 16.88 -2.82
C ALA A 101 -4.24 18.18 -2.29
N LEU A 102 -4.17 19.28 -3.04
CA LEU A 102 -4.84 20.53 -2.71
C LEU A 102 -6.35 20.32 -2.54
N PHE A 103 -6.98 19.62 -3.48
CA PHE A 103 -8.39 19.31 -3.40
C PHE A 103 -8.72 18.41 -2.20
N ALA A 104 -7.92 17.39 -1.91
CA ALA A 104 -8.13 16.53 -0.75
C ALA A 104 -8.13 17.32 0.57
N LEU A 105 -7.21 18.28 0.70
CA LEU A 105 -7.00 19.06 1.92
C LEU A 105 -7.96 20.25 2.08
N SER A 106 -8.56 20.76 1.00
CA SER A 106 -9.32 22.00 0.99
C SER A 106 -10.83 21.76 1.01
N THR A 107 -11.59 22.64 1.63
CA THR A 107 -13.04 22.71 1.52
C THR A 107 -13.47 23.36 0.19
N LYS A 108 -14.74 23.20 -0.21
CA LYS A 108 -15.28 23.91 -1.39
C LYS A 108 -15.12 25.42 -1.30
N ALA A 109 -15.35 26.00 -0.12
CA ALA A 109 -15.23 27.45 0.11
C ALA A 109 -13.78 27.94 -0.08
N GLU A 110 -12.79 27.15 0.36
CA GLU A 110 -11.38 27.46 0.15
C GLU A 110 -11.01 27.35 -1.34
N LEU A 111 -11.48 26.31 -2.02
CA LEU A 111 -11.25 26.12 -3.46
C LEU A 111 -11.84 27.26 -4.29
N LEU A 112 -13.00 27.82 -3.91
CA LEU A 112 -13.57 29.00 -4.57
C LEU A 112 -12.73 30.27 -4.37
N ARG A 113 -12.04 30.39 -3.23
CA ARG A 113 -11.07 31.50 -3.02
C ARG A 113 -9.82 31.35 -3.87
N ILE A 114 -9.33 30.11 -4.03
CA ILE A 114 -8.15 29.80 -4.85
C ILE A 114 -8.48 29.89 -6.35
N PHE A 115 -9.64 29.36 -6.74
CA PHE A 115 -10.11 29.32 -8.12
C PHE A 115 -11.45 30.03 -8.29
N PRO A 116 -11.48 31.37 -8.34
CA PRO A 116 -12.75 32.13 -8.41
C PRO A 116 -13.64 31.77 -9.61
N ALA A 117 -13.04 31.32 -10.71
CA ALA A 117 -13.78 30.87 -11.90
C ALA A 117 -14.73 29.68 -11.63
N LEU A 118 -14.49 28.90 -10.59
CA LEU A 118 -15.38 27.81 -10.16
C LEU A 118 -16.72 28.30 -9.59
N ALA A 119 -16.87 29.59 -9.30
CA ALA A 119 -18.13 30.15 -8.81
C ALA A 119 -19.29 29.94 -9.81
N ALA A 120 -18.99 29.96 -11.11
CA ALA A 120 -19.96 29.66 -12.15
C ALA A 120 -20.46 28.20 -12.12
N HIS A 121 -19.76 27.32 -11.40
CA HIS A 121 -19.99 25.89 -11.26
C HIS A 121 -20.25 25.47 -9.81
N ALA A 122 -20.71 26.38 -8.95
CA ALA A 122 -20.85 26.17 -7.51
C ALA A 122 -21.75 24.97 -7.13
N GLY A 123 -22.73 24.64 -7.98
CA GLY A 123 -23.62 23.49 -7.80
C GLY A 123 -23.00 22.12 -8.13
N GLU A 124 -21.87 22.08 -8.85
CA GLU A 124 -21.19 20.84 -9.22
C GLU A 124 -20.49 20.19 -8.02
N ARG A 125 -20.17 18.88 -8.14
CA ARG A 125 -19.40 18.17 -7.12
C ARG A 125 -17.93 18.60 -7.17
N LYS A 126 -17.24 18.46 -6.06
CA LYS A 126 -15.80 18.77 -5.93
C LYS A 126 -14.93 17.97 -6.94
N ALA A 127 -15.32 16.72 -7.23
CA ALA A 127 -14.66 15.89 -8.22
C ALA A 127 -14.78 16.46 -9.65
N ASP A 128 -15.96 17.02 -10.00
CA ASP A 128 -16.17 17.62 -11.32
C ASP A 128 -15.31 18.89 -11.51
N TRP A 129 -15.10 19.67 -10.45
CA TRP A 129 -14.17 20.79 -10.43
C TRP A 129 -12.72 20.35 -10.63
N LEU A 130 -12.32 19.25 -9.98
CA LEU A 130 -10.97 18.69 -10.10
C LEU A 130 -10.67 18.29 -11.55
N GLU A 131 -11.58 17.54 -12.17
CA GLU A 131 -11.42 17.12 -13.57
C GLU A 131 -11.35 18.31 -14.55
N ARG A 132 -12.10 19.37 -14.28
CA ARG A 132 -12.07 20.59 -15.07
C ARG A 132 -10.73 21.32 -15.01
N LEU A 133 -10.05 21.30 -13.86
CA LEU A 133 -8.80 22.02 -13.65
C LEU A 133 -7.55 21.20 -14.00
N ARG A 134 -7.63 19.88 -14.03
CA ARG A 134 -6.48 18.99 -14.34
C ARG A 134 -5.72 19.36 -15.60
N PRO A 135 -6.35 19.70 -16.74
CA PRO A 135 -5.60 20.01 -17.98
C PRO A 135 -4.71 21.24 -17.90
N THR A 136 -4.93 22.12 -16.92
CA THR A 136 -4.24 23.42 -16.78
C THR A 136 -3.39 23.53 -15.53
N HIS A 137 -3.43 22.53 -14.63
CA HIS A 137 -2.75 22.57 -13.33
C HIS A 137 -2.07 21.22 -13.04
N ASP A 138 -1.05 20.90 -13.80
CA ASP A 138 -0.27 19.66 -13.72
C ASP A 138 0.99 19.77 -12.85
N VAL A 139 1.38 21.00 -12.46
CA VAL A 139 2.57 21.26 -11.67
C VAL A 139 2.23 21.34 -10.17
N ALA A 140 2.92 20.51 -9.37
CA ALA A 140 2.82 20.59 -7.92
C ALA A 140 3.55 21.84 -7.40
N GLN A 141 2.91 22.54 -6.44
CA GLN A 141 3.48 23.78 -5.87
C GLN A 141 3.07 23.93 -4.39
N PRO A 142 3.82 24.69 -3.57
CA PRO A 142 3.47 24.90 -2.18
C PRO A 142 2.12 25.62 -2.01
N LEU A 143 1.51 25.51 -0.82
CA LEU A 143 0.19 26.08 -0.55
C LEU A 143 0.13 27.59 -0.76
N ASP A 144 1.20 28.32 -0.46
CA ASP A 144 1.31 29.77 -0.65
C ASP A 144 1.37 30.17 -2.13
N ALA A 145 1.84 29.31 -3.00
CA ALA A 145 1.77 29.50 -4.45
C ALA A 145 0.35 29.23 -5.01
N TRP A 146 -0.42 28.33 -4.37
CA TRP A 146 -1.84 28.13 -4.68
C TRP A 146 -2.71 29.27 -4.16
N CYS A 147 -2.40 29.79 -2.98
CA CYS A 147 -3.17 30.83 -2.29
C CYS A 147 -2.21 31.86 -1.70
N ALA A 148 -2.27 33.12 -2.14
CA ALA A 148 -1.34 34.18 -1.75
C ALA A 148 -1.34 34.47 -0.24
N GLN A 149 -2.40 34.13 0.50
CA GLN A 149 -2.51 34.28 1.95
C GLN A 149 -3.21 33.07 2.53
N PRO A 150 -2.49 31.94 2.70
CA PRO A 150 -3.08 30.76 3.30
C PRO A 150 -3.34 31.00 4.79
N ASP A 151 -4.57 30.70 5.23
CA ASP A 151 -4.98 30.76 6.64
C ASP A 151 -4.37 29.63 7.50
N ASP A 152 -3.62 28.71 6.86
CA ASP A 152 -3.14 27.49 7.48
C ASP A 152 -1.83 27.02 6.82
N ARG A 153 -1.19 26.02 7.41
CA ARG A 153 0.00 25.37 6.87
C ARG A 153 -0.29 23.90 6.59
N VAL A 154 0.41 23.36 5.61
CA VAL A 154 0.43 21.91 5.35
C VAL A 154 1.76 21.33 5.81
N LEU A 155 1.66 20.26 6.56
CA LEU A 155 2.78 19.46 7.04
C LEU A 155 2.73 18.10 6.35
N ARG A 156 3.84 17.69 5.72
CA ARG A 156 3.96 16.36 5.10
C ARG A 156 4.89 15.47 5.89
N VAL A 157 4.41 14.28 6.27
CA VAL A 157 5.27 13.24 6.83
C VAL A 157 6.13 12.65 5.72
N THR A 158 7.45 12.72 5.87
CA THR A 158 8.43 12.21 4.89
C THR A 158 8.95 10.82 5.25
N VAL A 159 8.88 10.44 6.54
CA VAL A 159 9.33 9.13 7.06
C VAL A 159 8.25 8.04 6.98
N GLY A 160 7.14 8.29 6.29
CA GLY A 160 6.03 7.34 6.18
C GLY A 160 6.47 5.97 5.68
N ALA A 161 7.22 5.92 4.59
CA ALA A 161 7.71 4.65 4.02
C ALA A 161 8.63 3.86 4.98
N LEU A 162 9.45 4.54 5.79
CA LEU A 162 10.26 3.90 6.84
C LEU A 162 9.35 3.33 7.93
N CYS A 163 8.38 4.12 8.40
CA CYS A 163 7.41 3.69 9.41
C CYS A 163 6.52 2.54 8.92
N ASP A 164 6.21 2.48 7.62
CA ASP A 164 5.48 1.37 7.00
C ASP A 164 6.31 0.07 7.00
N ARG A 165 7.63 0.14 6.81
CA ARG A 165 8.49 -1.04 6.97
C ARG A 165 8.53 -1.53 8.41
N LEU A 166 8.65 -0.63 9.38
CA LEU A 166 8.57 -0.98 10.81
C LEU A 166 7.20 -1.60 11.14
N ARG A 167 6.12 -1.00 10.62
CA ARG A 167 4.75 -1.52 10.78
C ARG A 167 4.61 -2.92 10.19
N LEU A 168 5.15 -3.13 8.99
CA LEU A 168 5.14 -4.43 8.33
C LEU A 168 5.86 -5.50 9.17
N MET A 169 7.04 -5.19 9.69
CA MET A 169 7.77 -6.12 10.57
C MET A 169 7.03 -6.39 11.88
N PHE A 170 6.34 -5.39 12.43
CA PHE A 170 5.59 -5.53 13.67
C PHE A 170 4.34 -6.39 13.52
N PHE A 171 3.48 -6.10 12.52
CA PHE A 171 2.21 -6.81 12.30
C PHE A 171 2.34 -8.03 11.36
N GLY A 172 3.45 -8.19 10.66
CA GLY A 172 3.62 -9.22 9.63
C GLY A 172 2.81 -8.97 8.35
N ASN A 173 2.09 -7.86 8.27
CA ASN A 173 1.27 -7.47 7.12
C ASN A 173 1.00 -5.95 7.12
N LEU A 174 0.43 -5.41 6.02
CA LEU A 174 0.04 -4.01 5.88
C LEU A 174 -1.47 -3.77 6.00
N HIS A 175 -2.26 -4.76 6.40
CA HIS A 175 -3.70 -4.60 6.63
C HIS A 175 -4.00 -3.94 7.96
N GLN A 176 -3.13 -4.16 8.95
CA GLN A 176 -3.18 -3.51 10.25
C GLN A 176 -2.34 -2.23 10.23
N ASP A 177 -2.80 -1.21 10.93
CA ASP A 177 -2.11 0.07 11.05
C ASP A 177 -1.86 0.45 12.52
N TRP A 178 -1.16 1.57 12.72
CA TRP A 178 -0.81 2.03 14.05
C TRP A 178 -2.03 2.40 14.91
N SER A 179 -3.22 2.57 14.33
CA SER A 179 -4.47 2.85 15.08
C SER A 179 -4.97 1.62 15.84
N GLU A 180 -4.52 0.41 15.51
CA GLU A 180 -4.82 -0.82 16.26
C GLU A 180 -4.39 -0.73 17.73
N PHE A 181 -3.42 0.11 18.06
CA PHE A 181 -3.03 0.36 19.44
C PHE A 181 -4.16 0.95 20.30
N VAL A 182 -5.07 1.70 19.69
CA VAL A 182 -6.27 2.21 20.37
C VAL A 182 -7.16 1.05 20.84
N LEU A 183 -7.34 0.07 19.96
CA LEU A 183 -8.18 -1.09 20.21
C LEU A 183 -7.60 -2.00 21.33
N SER A 184 -6.27 -2.11 21.38
CA SER A 184 -5.58 -2.85 22.44
C SER A 184 -5.81 -2.22 23.83
N ASP A 185 -5.68 -0.89 23.95
CA ASP A 185 -5.86 -0.19 25.22
C ASP A 185 -7.33 -0.16 25.69
N LEU A 186 -8.28 -0.25 24.76
CA LEU A 186 -9.69 -0.40 25.07
C LEU A 186 -10.07 -1.83 25.51
N GLY A 187 -9.08 -2.76 25.55
CA GLY A 187 -9.30 -4.16 25.92
C GLY A 187 -10.02 -4.98 24.85
N VAL A 188 -10.15 -4.45 23.63
CA VAL A 188 -10.75 -5.16 22.48
C VAL A 188 -9.83 -6.27 22.01
N PHE A 189 -8.51 -6.05 22.07
CA PHE A 189 -7.49 -7.06 21.79
C PHE A 189 -6.52 -7.18 22.98
N GLN A 190 -6.25 -8.40 23.41
CA GLN A 190 -5.18 -8.70 24.34
C GLN A 190 -4.10 -9.47 23.57
N TYR A 191 -2.91 -8.88 23.47
CA TYR A 191 -1.76 -9.56 22.86
C TYR A 191 -1.06 -10.40 23.94
N GLU A 192 -1.02 -11.70 23.75
CA GLU A 192 -0.23 -12.58 24.59
C GLU A 192 1.26 -12.33 24.37
N SER A 193 2.03 -12.29 25.45
CA SER A 193 3.49 -12.24 25.38
C SER A 193 4.03 -13.63 25.03
N VAL A 194 4.01 -13.98 23.76
CA VAL A 194 4.59 -15.25 23.29
C VAL A 194 6.08 -15.03 23.02
N PRO A 195 6.99 -15.86 23.59
CA PRO A 195 8.38 -15.84 23.20
C PRO A 195 8.51 -16.30 21.75
N ILE A 196 8.81 -15.36 20.85
CA ILE A 196 8.98 -15.63 19.43
C ILE A 196 10.45 -15.93 19.15
N ALA A 197 10.75 -17.19 18.81
CA ALA A 197 12.08 -17.54 18.32
C ALA A 197 12.36 -16.83 16.96
N PRO A 198 13.62 -16.53 16.60
CA PRO A 198 13.94 -15.95 15.30
C PRO A 198 13.35 -16.72 14.12
N SER A 199 13.27 -18.04 14.21
CA SER A 199 12.64 -18.91 13.19
C SER A 199 11.13 -18.75 13.06
N SER A 200 10.47 -18.14 14.05
CA SER A 200 9.01 -17.90 14.06
C SER A 200 8.63 -16.50 13.56
N ARG A 201 9.63 -15.66 13.22
CA ARG A 201 9.37 -14.32 12.68
C ARG A 201 8.71 -14.42 11.30
N ALA A 202 7.85 -13.46 10.96
CA ALA A 202 7.23 -13.38 9.64
C ALA A 202 8.30 -13.18 8.54
N PHE A 203 9.34 -12.41 8.84
CA PHE A 203 10.46 -12.10 7.95
C PHE A 203 11.75 -12.65 8.55
N GLN A 204 12.50 -13.43 7.77
CA GLN A 204 13.74 -14.07 8.22
C GLN A 204 14.98 -13.27 7.81
N GLN A 205 14.88 -12.49 6.75
CA GLN A 205 15.94 -11.66 6.19
C GLN A 205 15.37 -10.36 5.63
N ARG A 206 16.21 -9.36 5.47
CA ARG A 206 15.83 -8.05 4.92
C ARG A 206 15.12 -8.17 3.57
N GLY A 207 15.63 -9.04 2.69
CA GLY A 207 15.04 -9.28 1.38
C GLY A 207 13.58 -9.72 1.41
N ASP A 208 13.13 -10.38 2.49
CA ASP A 208 11.72 -10.76 2.65
C ASP A 208 10.82 -9.54 2.85
N VAL A 209 11.30 -8.55 3.63
CA VAL A 209 10.59 -7.28 3.87
C VAL A 209 10.49 -6.49 2.57
N ASP A 210 11.59 -6.36 1.84
CA ASP A 210 11.65 -5.62 0.58
C ASP A 210 10.80 -6.30 -0.50
N ALA A 211 10.82 -7.63 -0.58
CA ALA A 211 9.98 -8.40 -1.49
C ALA A 211 8.48 -8.21 -1.18
N TYR A 212 8.08 -8.23 0.10
CA TYR A 212 6.69 -7.98 0.47
C TYR A 212 6.22 -6.60 0.01
N LEU A 213 7.03 -5.56 0.26
CA LEU A 213 6.70 -4.19 -0.13
C LEU A 213 6.64 -4.03 -1.65
N ALA A 214 7.59 -4.62 -2.39
CA ALA A 214 7.56 -4.61 -3.84
C ALA A 214 6.30 -5.29 -4.40
N LEU A 215 5.91 -6.43 -3.85
CA LEU A 215 4.66 -7.12 -4.23
C LEU A 215 3.42 -6.29 -3.89
N GLN A 216 3.43 -5.58 -2.75
CA GLN A 216 2.32 -4.68 -2.39
C GLN A 216 2.22 -3.50 -3.36
N MET A 217 3.35 -2.86 -3.71
CA MET A 217 3.37 -1.79 -4.72
C MET A 217 2.84 -2.27 -6.08
N CYS A 218 3.22 -3.48 -6.52
CA CYS A 218 2.69 -4.07 -7.74
C CYS A 218 1.18 -4.33 -7.66
N ARG A 219 0.68 -4.74 -6.51
CA ARG A 219 -0.76 -4.93 -6.27
C ARG A 219 -1.51 -3.60 -6.38
N ASP A 220 -1.04 -2.58 -5.68
CA ASP A 220 -1.67 -1.25 -5.66
C ASP A 220 -1.63 -0.63 -7.08
N ALA A 221 -0.50 -0.82 -7.78
CA ALA A 221 -0.38 -0.42 -9.18
C ALA A 221 -1.38 -1.16 -10.08
N LEU A 222 -1.60 -2.47 -9.89
CA LEU A 222 -2.57 -3.24 -10.66
C LEU A 222 -4.01 -2.74 -10.44
N GLU A 223 -4.37 -2.38 -9.21
CA GLU A 223 -5.68 -1.86 -8.85
C GLU A 223 -5.95 -0.48 -9.49
N ALA A 224 -4.91 0.34 -9.66
CA ALA A 224 -4.98 1.69 -10.23
C ALA A 224 -4.43 1.77 -11.67
N TRP A 225 -4.24 0.62 -12.36
CA TRP A 225 -3.56 0.61 -13.66
C TRP A 225 -4.40 1.27 -14.76
N PRO A 226 -3.84 2.25 -15.49
CA PRO A 226 -4.57 2.95 -16.55
C PRO A 226 -5.02 2.00 -17.66
N ASP A 227 -6.21 2.25 -18.22
CA ASP A 227 -6.82 1.37 -19.23
C ASP A 227 -6.05 1.34 -20.56
N ASP A 228 -5.36 2.39 -20.89
CA ASP A 228 -4.59 2.55 -22.13
C ASP A 228 -3.13 2.08 -22.02
N ARG A 229 -2.65 1.75 -20.79
CA ARG A 229 -1.27 1.34 -20.58
C ARG A 229 -1.09 -0.18 -20.70
N PRO A 230 -0.09 -0.67 -21.49
CA PRO A 230 0.27 -2.08 -21.55
C PRO A 230 0.75 -2.61 -20.20
N PHE A 231 0.55 -3.90 -19.93
CA PHE A 231 0.92 -4.53 -18.64
C PHE A 231 2.36 -5.03 -18.57
N ASP A 232 3.14 -4.93 -19.64
CA ASP A 232 4.51 -5.49 -19.74
C ASP A 232 5.43 -5.00 -18.61
N ASP A 233 5.34 -3.71 -18.25
CA ASP A 233 6.15 -3.16 -17.15
C ASP A 233 5.79 -3.78 -15.81
N LEU A 234 4.51 -4.02 -15.55
CA LEU A 234 4.05 -4.61 -14.32
C LEU A 234 4.38 -6.11 -14.25
N ILE A 235 4.28 -6.82 -15.37
CA ILE A 235 4.72 -8.23 -15.47
C ILE A 235 6.21 -8.33 -15.13
N ARG A 236 7.04 -7.48 -15.75
CA ARG A 236 8.49 -7.45 -15.47
C ARG A 236 8.80 -7.08 -14.02
N ALA A 237 8.09 -6.10 -13.47
CA ALA A 237 8.27 -5.71 -12.07
C ALA A 237 7.94 -6.85 -11.11
N LEU A 238 6.84 -7.59 -11.34
CA LEU A 238 6.49 -8.76 -10.54
C LEU A 238 7.50 -9.91 -10.68
N ASP A 239 7.99 -10.14 -11.88
CA ASP A 239 8.96 -11.20 -12.16
C ASP A 239 10.33 -10.94 -11.52
N ALA A 240 10.72 -9.67 -11.45
CA ALA A 240 11.97 -9.23 -10.84
C ALA A 240 12.01 -9.34 -9.31
N VAL A 241 10.85 -9.54 -8.63
CA VAL A 241 10.83 -9.67 -7.17
C VAL A 241 11.42 -11.01 -6.76
N ASP A 242 12.56 -10.98 -6.06
CA ASP A 242 13.14 -12.18 -5.46
C ASP A 242 12.31 -12.61 -4.24
N CYS A 243 11.78 -13.83 -4.30
CA CYS A 243 10.93 -14.39 -3.26
C CYS A 243 11.59 -15.63 -2.66
N ALA A 244 12.52 -15.45 -1.72
CA ALA A 244 13.20 -16.54 -1.05
C ALA A 244 12.23 -17.40 -0.20
N GLN A 245 11.20 -16.78 0.38
CA GLN A 245 10.21 -17.48 1.20
C GLN A 245 9.05 -18.04 0.36
N PRO A 246 8.61 -19.29 0.60
CA PRO A 246 7.52 -19.92 -0.16
C PRO A 246 6.21 -19.13 -0.14
N TRP A 247 5.88 -18.48 0.97
CA TRP A 247 4.65 -17.69 1.08
C TRP A 247 4.72 -16.39 0.24
N LEU A 248 5.90 -15.77 0.09
CA LEU A 248 6.12 -14.63 -0.82
C LEU A 248 6.02 -15.07 -2.28
N ALA A 249 6.62 -16.21 -2.62
CA ALA A 249 6.48 -16.81 -3.95
C ALA A 249 5.01 -17.10 -4.29
N THR A 250 4.24 -17.61 -3.34
CA THR A 250 2.80 -17.82 -3.49
C THR A 250 2.06 -16.50 -3.71
N ARG A 251 2.41 -15.44 -2.96
CA ARG A 251 1.83 -14.10 -3.12
C ARG A 251 2.13 -13.53 -4.51
N ARG A 252 3.38 -13.64 -4.99
CA ARG A 252 3.77 -13.25 -6.35
C ARG A 252 2.98 -14.02 -7.41
N ALA A 253 2.89 -15.34 -7.28
CA ALA A 253 2.14 -16.19 -8.21
C ALA A 253 0.67 -15.77 -8.30
N LYS A 254 0.03 -15.46 -7.17
CA LYS A 254 -1.36 -14.97 -7.12
C LYS A 254 -1.53 -13.62 -7.81
N LEU A 255 -0.56 -12.71 -7.68
CA LEU A 255 -0.60 -11.40 -8.35
C LEU A 255 -0.43 -11.55 -9.86
N LEU A 256 0.52 -12.39 -10.33
CA LEU A 256 0.68 -12.71 -11.74
C LEU A 256 -0.59 -13.34 -12.33
N PHE A 257 -1.26 -14.22 -11.58
CA PHE A 257 -2.54 -14.78 -11.98
C PHE A 257 -3.64 -13.71 -12.12
N ALA A 258 -3.75 -12.81 -11.14
CA ALA A 258 -4.71 -11.69 -11.18
C ALA A 258 -4.43 -10.74 -12.35
N LEU A 259 -3.15 -10.49 -12.63
CA LEU A 259 -2.71 -9.69 -13.77
C LEU A 259 -3.10 -10.35 -15.09
N GLY A 260 -2.88 -11.66 -15.25
CA GLY A 260 -3.33 -12.41 -16.41
C GLY A 260 -4.85 -12.29 -16.64
N GLN A 261 -5.65 -12.30 -15.55
CA GLN A 261 -7.09 -12.05 -15.65
C GLN A 261 -7.42 -10.61 -16.07
N ALA A 262 -6.62 -9.62 -15.66
CA ALA A 262 -6.79 -8.24 -16.10
C ALA A 262 -6.48 -8.09 -17.59
N CYS A 263 -5.42 -8.73 -18.08
CA CYS A 263 -5.10 -8.81 -19.51
C CYS A 263 -6.22 -9.46 -20.32
N GLU A 264 -6.78 -10.59 -19.85
CA GLU A 264 -7.93 -11.24 -20.50
C GLU A 264 -9.13 -10.29 -20.65
N ARG A 265 -9.45 -9.49 -19.63
CA ARG A 265 -10.56 -8.51 -19.69
C ARG A 265 -10.37 -7.44 -20.76
N ARG A 266 -9.10 -7.11 -21.07
CA ARG A 266 -8.72 -6.16 -22.14
C ARG A 266 -8.51 -6.83 -23.50
N ALA A 267 -8.74 -8.15 -23.59
CA ALA A 267 -8.43 -8.98 -24.76
C ALA A 267 -6.94 -8.91 -25.19
N ASP A 268 -6.06 -8.58 -24.25
CA ASP A 268 -4.60 -8.66 -24.45
C ASP A 268 -4.13 -10.09 -24.15
N TRP A 269 -4.30 -10.94 -25.15
CA TRP A 269 -4.05 -12.39 -25.01
C TRP A 269 -2.56 -12.74 -24.84
N TYR A 270 -1.67 -11.93 -25.45
CA TYR A 270 -0.23 -12.17 -25.35
C TYR A 270 0.30 -11.85 -23.95
N ALA A 271 -0.07 -10.69 -23.41
CA ALA A 271 0.27 -10.32 -22.03
C ALA A 271 -0.39 -11.30 -21.03
N ALA A 272 -1.63 -11.74 -21.27
CA ALA A 272 -2.28 -12.76 -20.44
C ALA A 272 -1.50 -14.07 -20.44
N LEU A 273 -1.05 -14.54 -21.61
CA LEU A 273 -0.27 -15.77 -21.75
C LEU A 273 1.07 -15.66 -21.01
N ASP A 274 1.77 -14.53 -21.14
CA ASP A 274 3.04 -14.27 -20.46
C ASP A 274 2.85 -14.27 -18.93
N ALA A 275 1.86 -13.53 -18.41
CA ALA A 275 1.56 -13.48 -16.99
C ALA A 275 1.22 -14.86 -16.40
N TYR A 276 0.37 -15.64 -17.08
CA TYR A 276 0.03 -17.00 -16.62
C TYR A 276 1.20 -17.99 -16.75
N THR A 277 2.11 -17.79 -17.71
CA THR A 277 3.30 -18.63 -17.85
C THR A 277 4.27 -18.44 -16.70
N ARG A 278 4.39 -17.23 -16.18
CA ARG A 278 5.22 -16.90 -15.02
C ARG A 278 4.54 -17.22 -13.68
N SER A 279 3.22 -17.43 -13.69
CA SER A 279 2.44 -17.71 -12.49
C SER A 279 2.45 -19.20 -12.14
N ALA A 280 2.95 -19.54 -10.95
CA ALA A 280 2.79 -20.86 -10.35
C ALA A 280 1.48 -21.01 -9.54
N TRP A 281 0.54 -20.06 -9.67
CA TRP A 281 -0.74 -20.12 -8.97
C TRP A 281 -1.62 -21.22 -9.56
N PRO A 282 -2.32 -22.03 -8.72
CA PRO A 282 -3.21 -23.08 -9.20
C PRO A 282 -4.25 -22.55 -10.20
N GLY A 283 -4.42 -23.28 -11.31
CA GLY A 283 -5.31 -22.90 -12.41
C GLY A 283 -4.66 -22.01 -13.49
N SER A 284 -3.41 -21.55 -13.34
CA SER A 284 -2.69 -20.80 -14.37
C SER A 284 -2.54 -21.63 -15.65
N ARG A 285 -2.25 -22.93 -15.54
CA ARG A 285 -2.13 -23.84 -16.69
C ARG A 285 -3.43 -23.94 -17.48
N HIS A 286 -4.56 -24.11 -16.79
CA HIS A 286 -5.87 -24.13 -17.44
C HIS A 286 -6.19 -22.79 -18.15
N ARG A 287 -5.84 -21.65 -17.54
CA ARG A 287 -6.00 -20.33 -18.17
C ARG A 287 -5.12 -20.18 -19.41
N ARG A 288 -3.87 -20.67 -19.38
CA ARG A 288 -2.97 -20.69 -20.56
C ARG A 288 -3.59 -21.44 -21.72
N ILE A 289 -4.15 -22.63 -21.48
CA ILE A 289 -4.83 -23.41 -22.54
C ILE A 289 -5.95 -22.57 -23.18
N ARG A 290 -6.78 -21.92 -22.38
CA ARG A 290 -7.86 -21.06 -22.89
C ARG A 290 -7.35 -19.85 -23.68
N VAL A 291 -6.31 -19.22 -23.22
CA VAL A 291 -5.72 -18.06 -23.91
C VAL A 291 -5.08 -18.48 -25.23
N LEU A 292 -4.36 -19.60 -25.27
CA LEU A 292 -3.81 -20.18 -26.51
C LEU A 292 -4.92 -20.44 -27.54
N GLU A 293 -6.03 -21.02 -27.11
CA GLU A 293 -7.21 -21.24 -27.97
C GLU A 293 -7.78 -19.91 -28.50
N ARG A 294 -7.80 -18.84 -27.66
CA ARG A 294 -8.23 -17.49 -28.08
C ARG A 294 -7.30 -16.82 -29.09
N CYS A 295 -6.01 -17.14 -29.01
CA CYS A 295 -4.99 -16.70 -29.97
C CYS A 295 -4.98 -17.50 -31.27
N GLY A 296 -5.83 -18.52 -31.43
CA GLY A 296 -5.79 -19.42 -32.58
C GLY A 296 -4.58 -20.38 -32.59
N ARG A 297 -3.91 -20.54 -31.43
CA ARG A 297 -2.78 -21.45 -31.25
C ARG A 297 -3.29 -22.81 -30.75
N ASP A 298 -4.14 -23.44 -31.57
CA ASP A 298 -4.86 -24.66 -31.18
C ASP A 298 -3.93 -25.84 -30.93
N ASP A 299 -2.83 -25.97 -31.70
CA ASP A 299 -1.82 -27.02 -31.50
C ASP A 299 -1.12 -26.88 -30.14
N ASP A 300 -0.72 -25.65 -29.77
CA ASP A 300 -0.08 -25.39 -28.49
C ASP A 300 -1.06 -25.62 -27.33
N ALA A 301 -2.32 -25.23 -27.52
CA ALA A 301 -3.37 -25.45 -26.54
C ALA A 301 -3.62 -26.93 -26.29
N LEU A 302 -3.65 -27.72 -27.38
CA LEU A 302 -3.78 -29.18 -27.32
C LEU A 302 -2.57 -29.83 -26.65
N ALA A 303 -1.36 -29.44 -27.04
CA ALA A 303 -0.13 -29.96 -26.44
C ALA A 303 -0.09 -29.73 -24.93
N LEU A 304 -0.42 -28.51 -24.47
CA LEU A 304 -0.47 -28.17 -23.06
C LEU A 304 -1.59 -28.91 -22.30
N ALA A 305 -2.74 -29.14 -22.94
CA ALA A 305 -3.83 -29.89 -22.36
C ALA A 305 -3.49 -31.40 -22.22
N LEU A 306 -2.75 -31.94 -23.16
CA LEU A 306 -2.26 -33.32 -23.09
C LEU A 306 -1.16 -33.49 -22.03
N ASP A 307 -0.25 -32.53 -21.93
CA ASP A 307 0.75 -32.48 -20.85
C ASP A 307 0.09 -32.47 -19.47
N ALA A 308 -0.96 -31.67 -19.30
CA ALA A 308 -1.72 -31.60 -18.05
C ALA A 308 -2.29 -32.94 -17.60
N ARG A 309 -2.62 -33.88 -18.54
CA ARG A 309 -3.09 -35.24 -18.22
C ARG A 309 -2.02 -36.11 -17.55
N GLY A 310 -0.74 -35.77 -17.72
CA GLY A 310 0.36 -36.43 -17.02
C GLY A 310 0.43 -36.15 -15.53
N GLY A 311 -0.25 -35.08 -15.06
CA GLY A 311 -0.31 -34.67 -13.65
C GLY A 311 -1.17 -33.41 -13.47
N PHE A 312 -2.42 -33.60 -13.08
CA PHE A 312 -3.32 -32.49 -12.76
C PHE A 312 -2.97 -31.84 -11.41
N GLU A 313 -3.04 -30.53 -11.35
CA GLU A 313 -2.84 -29.75 -10.11
C GLU A 313 -4.01 -29.93 -9.13
N SER A 314 -5.22 -30.22 -9.67
CA SER A 314 -6.44 -30.42 -8.89
C SER A 314 -7.52 -31.17 -9.68
N ASP A 315 -8.52 -31.70 -8.97
CA ASP A 315 -9.70 -32.30 -9.60
C ASP A 315 -10.49 -31.29 -10.45
N GLU A 316 -10.48 -30.03 -10.06
CA GLU A 316 -11.12 -28.96 -10.82
C GLU A 316 -10.41 -28.72 -12.15
N GLU A 317 -9.07 -28.70 -12.16
CA GLU A 317 -8.28 -28.60 -13.38
C GLU A 317 -8.55 -29.79 -14.29
N ARG A 318 -8.54 -31.01 -13.74
CA ARG A 318 -8.85 -32.25 -14.49
C ARG A 318 -10.17 -32.12 -15.23
N GLN A 319 -11.25 -31.76 -14.53
CA GLN A 319 -12.57 -31.63 -15.15
C GLN A 319 -12.60 -30.57 -16.26
N ARG A 320 -11.91 -29.44 -16.05
CA ARG A 320 -11.85 -28.35 -17.02
C ARG A 320 -11.08 -28.76 -18.27
N VAL A 321 -9.90 -29.36 -18.12
CA VAL A 321 -9.04 -29.79 -19.23
C VAL A 321 -9.73 -30.91 -20.01
N GLU A 322 -10.29 -31.93 -19.37
CA GLU A 322 -10.98 -33.04 -20.05
C GLU A 322 -12.18 -32.55 -20.86
N ARG A 323 -12.91 -31.54 -20.41
CA ARG A 323 -13.98 -30.92 -21.20
C ARG A 323 -13.47 -30.18 -22.44
N MET A 324 -12.25 -29.64 -22.40
CA MET A 324 -11.68 -28.89 -23.52
C MET A 324 -11.06 -29.80 -24.58
N LEU A 325 -10.50 -30.92 -24.18
CA LEU A 325 -9.75 -31.84 -25.06
C LEU A 325 -10.48 -32.23 -26.34
N PRO A 326 -11.77 -32.67 -26.35
CA PRO A 326 -12.44 -33.08 -27.58
C PRO A 326 -12.58 -31.95 -28.61
N ARG A 327 -12.69 -30.71 -28.10
CA ARG A 327 -12.78 -29.52 -28.94
C ARG A 327 -11.40 -29.14 -29.49
N LEU A 328 -10.35 -29.20 -28.68
CA LEU A 328 -8.98 -28.89 -29.07
C LEU A 328 -8.48 -29.88 -30.12
N GLN A 329 -8.75 -31.16 -29.93
CA GLN A 329 -8.40 -32.22 -30.91
C GLN A 329 -9.04 -31.98 -32.28
N ARG A 330 -10.26 -31.49 -32.34
CA ARG A 330 -10.96 -31.18 -33.61
C ARG A 330 -10.43 -29.93 -34.31
N ARG A 331 -9.80 -29.01 -33.57
CA ARG A 331 -9.27 -27.75 -34.13
C ARG A 331 -7.81 -27.88 -34.55
N ALA A 332 -7.04 -28.70 -33.87
CA ALA A 332 -5.65 -28.97 -34.16
C ALA A 332 -5.45 -30.07 -35.23
N GLY A 333 -6.49 -30.74 -35.65
CA GLY A 333 -6.48 -31.72 -36.76
C GLY A 333 -7.27 -31.21 -37.95
#